data_6d378c182ec7a73517dcf8b2ef0fef42
#
_entry.id   6d378c182ec7a73517dcf8b2ef0fef42
#
_cell.length_a   1.000
_cell.length_b   1.000
_cell.length_c   1.000
_cell.angle_alpha   90.00
_cell.angle_beta   90.00
_cell.angle_gamma   90.00
#
_symmetry.space_group_name_H-M   'P 1'
#
loop_
_entity.id
_entity.type
_entity.pdbx_description
1 polymer ?
#
loop_
_entity_poly.entity_id
_entity_poly.type
_entity_poly.pdbx_seq_one_letter_code
_entity_poly.pdbx_strand_id
1 'polypeptide(L)'
;MRRAARYLESKVGTIGPGEFTELQQALGITHHQHSLLLDRSLDEIVDPSDTYLHDGQHGLFLDGVVAITVYLLFEEFIQSGKRDIYQEFSSYIQLWSWPGRLHTSKLHQLFSRDKQDNHREAQHIKCQASDMLSLMGVLAVFTHQVLLNGYKICTDACNAFLALADVVDFIISAPRAHVEPSSLDNLVERFLELFVHAFGFECMTPKFH
;
A
#
# COMPACT_ATOMS: atom_id res chain seq x y z
N MET A 1 16.36 -6.51 15.54
CA MET A 1 15.71 -7.80 15.20
C MET A 1 16.25 -8.99 16.03
N ARG A 2 17.53 -9.38 16.00
CA ARG A 2 18.05 -10.56 16.74
C ARG A 2 17.77 -10.55 18.24
N ARG A 3 17.91 -9.39 18.92
CA ARG A 3 17.55 -9.27 20.35
C ARG A 3 16.09 -9.57 20.61
N ALA A 4 15.19 -9.07 19.76
CA ALA A 4 13.76 -9.33 19.88
C ALA A 4 13.41 -10.80 19.59
N ALA A 5 14.04 -11.43 18.58
CA ALA A 5 13.86 -12.85 18.29
C ALA A 5 14.30 -13.74 19.46
N ARG A 6 15.48 -13.47 20.05
CA ARG A 6 15.99 -14.18 21.24
C ARG A 6 15.15 -13.93 22.48
N TYR A 7 14.60 -12.73 22.62
CA TYR A 7 13.68 -12.44 23.70
C TYR A 7 12.39 -13.24 23.56
N LEU A 8 11.82 -13.31 22.35
CA LEU A 8 10.66 -14.19 22.07
C LEU A 8 10.96 -15.66 22.37
N GLU A 9 12.12 -16.17 21.91
CA GLU A 9 12.56 -17.56 22.18
C GLU A 9 12.57 -17.83 23.69
N SER A 10 13.09 -16.89 24.49
CA SER A 10 13.12 -17.02 25.96
C SER A 10 11.73 -17.04 26.60
N LYS A 11 10.69 -16.63 25.89
CA LYS A 11 9.30 -16.59 26.37
C LYS A 11 8.46 -17.78 25.93
N VAL A 12 8.97 -18.60 25.01
CA VAL A 12 8.30 -19.83 24.57
C VAL A 12 8.04 -20.74 25.76
N GLY A 13 6.78 -21.10 25.97
CA GLY A 13 6.34 -21.96 27.08
C GLY A 13 6.37 -21.32 28.48
N THR A 14 6.80 -20.06 28.62
CA THR A 14 6.81 -19.34 29.90
C THR A 14 5.61 -18.41 30.09
N ILE A 15 4.95 -18.01 28.99
CA ILE A 15 3.75 -17.16 28.99
C ILE A 15 2.63 -17.86 28.21
N GLY A 16 1.38 -17.40 28.40
CA GLY A 16 0.23 -17.98 27.72
C GLY A 16 0.24 -17.70 26.19
N PRO A 17 -0.46 -18.55 25.38
CA PRO A 17 -0.46 -18.39 23.92
C PRO A 17 -0.97 -17.02 23.45
N GLY A 18 -1.99 -16.45 24.11
CA GLY A 18 -2.54 -15.12 23.80
C GLY A 18 -1.51 -14.02 24.06
N GLU A 19 -0.92 -14.02 25.25
CA GLU A 19 0.13 -13.08 25.66
C GLU A 19 1.37 -13.19 24.74
N PHE A 20 1.72 -14.41 24.31
CA PHE A 20 2.81 -14.61 23.37
C PHE A 20 2.51 -14.01 22.00
N THR A 21 1.26 -14.13 21.53
CA THR A 21 0.81 -13.52 20.26
C THR A 21 0.86 -11.99 20.33
N GLU A 22 0.38 -11.40 21.42
CA GLU A 22 0.45 -9.94 21.65
C GLU A 22 1.90 -9.45 21.68
N LEU A 23 2.78 -10.21 22.33
CA LEU A 23 4.21 -9.89 22.40
C LEU A 23 4.87 -9.94 21.02
N GLN A 24 4.54 -10.91 20.17
CA GLN A 24 5.00 -10.99 18.78
C GLN A 24 4.54 -9.77 17.98
N GLN A 25 3.29 -9.38 18.11
CA GLN A 25 2.73 -8.20 17.44
C GLN A 25 3.43 -6.92 17.90
N ALA A 26 3.63 -6.76 19.21
CA ALA A 26 4.31 -5.59 19.79
C ALA A 26 5.76 -5.46 19.31
N LEU A 27 6.45 -6.59 19.09
CA LEU A 27 7.83 -6.62 18.61
C LEU A 27 7.93 -6.60 17.07
N GLY A 28 6.83 -6.77 16.35
CA GLY A 28 6.80 -6.85 14.89
C GLY A 28 7.52 -8.07 14.31
N ILE A 29 7.70 -9.14 15.10
CA ILE A 29 8.43 -10.35 14.71
C ILE A 29 7.63 -11.58 15.12
N THR A 30 7.42 -12.50 14.17
CA THR A 30 6.84 -13.82 14.46
C THR A 30 7.94 -14.80 14.87
N HIS A 31 7.74 -15.49 15.98
CA HIS A 31 8.68 -16.52 16.44
C HIS A 31 8.63 -17.75 15.52
N HIS A 32 9.81 -18.23 15.16
CA HIS A 32 9.99 -19.50 14.47
C HIS A 32 11.25 -20.18 15.01
N GLN A 33 11.11 -21.38 15.55
CA GLN A 33 12.22 -22.11 16.25
C GLN A 33 13.46 -22.35 15.37
N HIS A 34 13.31 -22.37 14.05
CA HIS A 34 14.40 -22.53 13.07
C HIS A 34 14.74 -21.21 12.38
N SER A 35 14.42 -20.08 13.00
CA SER A 35 14.75 -18.76 12.43
C SER A 35 16.26 -18.55 12.38
N LEU A 36 16.78 -18.07 11.26
CA LEU A 36 18.18 -17.65 11.11
C LEU A 36 18.56 -16.54 12.10
N LEU A 37 17.59 -15.80 12.64
CA LEU A 37 17.82 -14.80 13.69
C LEU A 37 18.21 -15.41 15.03
N LEU A 38 17.94 -16.70 15.26
CA LEU A 38 18.29 -17.45 16.47
C LEU A 38 19.62 -18.17 16.33
N ASP A 39 20.11 -18.39 15.13
CA ASP A 39 21.38 -19.06 14.85
C ASP A 39 22.57 -18.13 15.19
N ARG A 40 23.29 -18.49 16.24
CA ARG A 40 24.45 -17.72 16.72
C ARG A 40 25.65 -17.79 15.78
N SER A 41 25.77 -18.84 14.96
CA SER A 41 26.86 -18.98 14.01
C SER A 41 26.78 -17.94 12.89
N LEU A 42 25.62 -17.34 12.68
CA LEU A 42 25.35 -16.31 11.67
C LEU A 42 25.45 -14.88 12.21
N ASP A 43 25.76 -14.69 13.52
CA ASP A 43 25.78 -13.35 14.14
C ASP A 43 26.76 -12.37 13.47
N GLU A 44 27.91 -12.90 12.99
CA GLU A 44 28.95 -12.11 12.33
C GLU A 44 28.80 -12.05 10.81
N ILE A 45 27.98 -12.95 10.22
CA ILE A 45 27.86 -13.11 8.78
C ILE A 45 26.65 -12.38 8.22
N VAL A 46 25.55 -12.37 8.98
CA VAL A 46 24.27 -11.81 8.54
C VAL A 46 23.84 -10.70 9.49
N ASP A 47 23.86 -9.46 9.04
CA ASP A 47 23.15 -8.37 9.73
C ASP A 47 21.71 -8.33 9.23
N PRO A 48 20.72 -8.62 10.10
CA PRO A 48 19.31 -8.57 9.70
C PRO A 48 18.84 -7.18 9.28
N SER A 49 19.51 -6.11 9.74
CA SER A 49 19.15 -4.75 9.31
C SER A 49 19.60 -4.47 7.88
N ASP A 50 20.71 -5.05 7.46
CA ASP A 50 21.23 -4.89 6.08
C ASP A 50 20.62 -5.89 5.08
N THR A 51 20.16 -7.04 5.58
CA THR A 51 19.61 -8.13 4.75
C THR A 51 18.08 -8.20 4.78
N TYR A 52 17.42 -7.40 5.61
CA TYR A 52 15.97 -7.34 5.65
C TYR A 52 15.46 -6.58 4.42
N LEU A 53 15.00 -7.34 3.44
CA LEU A 53 14.24 -6.80 2.32
C LEU A 53 12.81 -6.58 2.79
N HIS A 54 12.42 -5.32 2.88
CA HIS A 54 11.03 -4.98 3.10
C HIS A 54 10.21 -5.51 1.92
N ASP A 55 9.14 -6.22 2.18
CA ASP A 55 8.21 -6.61 1.12
C ASP A 55 7.45 -5.37 0.64
N GLY A 56 8.09 -4.64 -0.26
CA GLY A 56 7.53 -3.40 -0.82
C GLY A 56 6.21 -3.63 -1.56
N GLN A 57 5.99 -4.85 -2.09
CA GLN A 57 4.72 -5.18 -2.73
C GLN A 57 3.58 -5.20 -1.70
N HIS A 58 3.78 -5.85 -0.54
CA HIS A 58 2.78 -5.87 0.51
C HIS A 58 2.64 -4.50 1.18
N GLY A 59 3.76 -3.84 1.46
CA GLY A 59 3.73 -2.52 2.11
C GLY A 59 3.05 -1.43 1.27
N LEU A 60 3.22 -1.47 -0.05
CA LEU A 60 2.64 -0.46 -0.94
C LEU A 60 1.25 -0.86 -1.46
N PHE A 61 1.05 -2.10 -1.93
CA PHE A 61 -0.10 -2.45 -2.74
C PHE A 61 -1.12 -3.35 -2.05
N LEU A 62 -0.68 -4.34 -1.24
CA LEU A 62 -1.59 -5.23 -0.52
C LEU A 62 -1.90 -4.63 0.85
N ASP A 63 -3.13 -4.16 1.06
CA ASP A 63 -3.56 -3.48 2.28
C ASP A 63 -2.61 -2.33 2.69
N GLY A 64 -1.84 -1.83 1.72
CA GLY A 64 -0.78 -0.85 1.89
C GLY A 64 -1.18 0.56 1.51
N VAL A 65 -0.18 1.44 1.45
CA VAL A 65 -0.35 2.88 1.23
C VAL A 65 -1.20 3.19 -0.01
N VAL A 66 -0.98 2.48 -1.12
CA VAL A 66 -1.74 2.68 -2.36
C VAL A 66 -3.20 2.29 -2.20
N ALA A 67 -3.47 1.10 -1.63
CA ALA A 67 -4.83 0.61 -1.45
C ALA A 67 -5.66 1.51 -0.52
N ILE A 68 -5.02 2.05 0.53
CA ILE A 68 -5.62 3.01 1.47
C ILE A 68 -5.89 4.34 0.76
N THR A 69 -4.90 4.90 0.06
CA THR A 69 -5.04 6.21 -0.60
C THR A 69 -6.13 6.19 -1.68
N VAL A 70 -6.22 5.11 -2.47
CA VAL A 70 -7.30 4.95 -3.47
C VAL A 70 -8.67 4.86 -2.81
N TYR A 71 -8.78 4.13 -1.71
CA TYR A 71 -10.01 4.06 -0.93
C TYR A 71 -10.44 5.44 -0.43
N LEU A 72 -9.54 6.17 0.21
CA LEU A 72 -9.80 7.51 0.74
C LEU A 72 -10.19 8.49 -0.39
N LEU A 73 -9.49 8.47 -1.53
CA LEU A 73 -9.84 9.26 -2.70
C LEU A 73 -11.30 9.01 -3.13
N PHE A 74 -11.72 7.76 -3.22
CA PHE A 74 -13.07 7.43 -3.66
C PHE A 74 -14.13 7.80 -2.60
N GLU A 75 -13.84 7.63 -1.31
CA GLU A 75 -14.76 8.05 -0.25
C GLU A 75 -14.93 9.58 -0.20
N GLU A 76 -13.87 10.38 -0.47
CA GLU A 76 -13.98 11.84 -0.62
C GLU A 76 -14.96 12.22 -1.73
N PHE A 77 -14.89 11.56 -2.89
CA PHE A 77 -15.85 11.78 -3.98
C PHE A 77 -17.27 11.40 -3.59
N ILE A 78 -17.45 10.30 -2.86
CA ILE A 78 -18.78 9.88 -2.36
C ILE A 78 -19.35 10.90 -1.38
N GLN A 79 -18.54 11.40 -0.45
CA GLN A 79 -18.93 12.43 0.52
C GLN A 79 -19.29 13.76 -0.19
N SER A 80 -18.59 14.06 -1.28
CA SER A 80 -18.87 15.22 -2.14
C SER A 80 -20.07 15.02 -3.07
N GLY A 81 -20.80 13.90 -2.94
CA GLY A 81 -22.03 13.62 -3.70
C GLY A 81 -21.87 12.72 -4.91
N LYS A 82 -20.67 12.30 -5.28
CA LYS A 82 -20.38 11.39 -6.39
C LYS A 82 -20.46 9.92 -5.95
N ARG A 83 -21.68 9.45 -5.65
CA ARG A 83 -21.94 8.11 -5.09
C ARG A 83 -21.63 6.95 -6.04
N ASP A 84 -21.53 7.22 -7.33
CA ASP A 84 -21.33 6.25 -8.40
C ASP A 84 -19.87 6.12 -8.86
N ILE A 85 -18.93 6.76 -8.15
CA ILE A 85 -17.49 6.81 -8.53
C ILE A 85 -16.86 5.42 -8.73
N TYR A 86 -17.20 4.44 -7.91
CA TYR A 86 -16.74 3.05 -8.06
C TYR A 86 -17.22 2.45 -9.38
N GLN A 87 -18.48 2.62 -9.71
CA GLN A 87 -19.07 2.10 -10.94
C GLN A 87 -18.52 2.83 -12.17
N GLU A 88 -18.28 4.13 -12.05
CA GLU A 88 -17.68 4.93 -13.11
C GLU A 88 -16.27 4.47 -13.41
N PHE A 89 -15.43 4.27 -12.39
CA PHE A 89 -14.10 3.73 -12.58
C PHE A 89 -14.11 2.29 -13.10
N SER A 90 -15.02 1.44 -12.63
CA SER A 90 -15.22 0.09 -13.18
C SER A 90 -15.50 0.12 -14.68
N SER A 91 -16.38 1.02 -15.12
CA SER A 91 -16.71 1.21 -16.54
C SER A 91 -15.52 1.77 -17.32
N TYR A 92 -14.75 2.69 -16.73
CA TYR A 92 -13.54 3.25 -17.33
C TYR A 92 -12.48 2.18 -17.59
N ILE A 93 -12.23 1.27 -16.62
CA ILE A 93 -11.30 0.14 -16.77
C ILE A 93 -11.67 -0.74 -17.97
N GLN A 94 -12.97 -0.96 -18.23
CA GLN A 94 -13.43 -1.80 -19.32
C GLN A 94 -13.12 -1.23 -20.72
N LEU A 95 -12.89 0.06 -20.82
CA LEU A 95 -12.52 0.72 -22.07
C LEU A 95 -11.03 0.56 -22.43
N TRP A 96 -10.23 0.10 -21.51
CA TRP A 96 -8.78 -0.05 -21.71
C TRP A 96 -8.44 -1.34 -22.45
N SER A 97 -7.52 -1.24 -23.42
CA SER A 97 -6.90 -2.41 -24.04
C SER A 97 -5.72 -2.87 -23.22
N TRP A 98 -5.90 -3.95 -22.51
CA TRP A 98 -4.87 -4.51 -21.63
C TRP A 98 -3.89 -5.39 -22.40
N PRO A 99 -2.58 -5.40 -22.04
CA PRO A 99 -1.63 -6.34 -22.60
C PRO A 99 -2.08 -7.78 -22.36
N GLY A 100 -2.05 -8.64 -23.39
CA GLY A 100 -2.59 -10.00 -23.32
C GLY A 100 -1.89 -10.95 -22.35
N ARG A 101 -0.76 -10.51 -21.74
CA ARG A 101 -0.04 -11.27 -20.69
C ARG A 101 -0.57 -11.00 -19.29
N LEU A 102 -1.37 -9.96 -19.10
CA LEU A 102 -1.97 -9.62 -17.81
C LEU A 102 -3.34 -10.29 -17.72
N HIS A 103 -3.59 -11.02 -16.64
CA HIS A 103 -4.91 -11.60 -16.35
C HIS A 103 -5.89 -10.53 -15.86
N THR A 104 -6.00 -9.44 -16.62
CA THR A 104 -6.71 -8.20 -16.26
C THR A 104 -8.20 -8.20 -16.57
N SER A 105 -8.72 -9.25 -17.17
CA SER A 105 -10.12 -9.35 -17.60
C SER A 105 -11.16 -9.15 -16.47
N LYS A 106 -10.74 -9.27 -15.23
CA LYS A 106 -11.60 -9.13 -14.05
C LYS A 106 -11.30 -7.89 -13.19
N LEU A 107 -10.34 -7.04 -13.55
CA LEU A 107 -9.95 -5.89 -12.74
C LEU A 107 -11.11 -4.91 -12.50
N HIS A 108 -12.00 -4.74 -13.49
CA HIS A 108 -13.19 -3.91 -13.34
C HIS A 108 -14.12 -4.41 -12.23
N GLN A 109 -14.15 -5.73 -11.94
CA GLN A 109 -14.99 -6.32 -10.91
C GLN A 109 -14.55 -5.94 -9.48
N LEU A 110 -13.29 -5.51 -9.30
CA LEU A 110 -12.80 -4.99 -8.01
C LEU A 110 -13.58 -3.76 -7.56
N PHE A 111 -14.09 -2.98 -8.51
CA PHE A 111 -14.83 -1.75 -8.26
C PHE A 111 -16.34 -1.91 -8.50
N SER A 112 -16.83 -3.14 -8.52
CA SER A 112 -18.26 -3.42 -8.59
C SER A 112 -18.98 -3.01 -7.29
N ARG A 113 -20.27 -2.75 -7.39
CA ARG A 113 -21.09 -2.32 -6.26
C ARG A 113 -21.05 -3.29 -5.08
N ASP A 114 -21.05 -4.58 -5.37
CA ASP A 114 -21.02 -5.64 -4.33
C ASP A 114 -19.68 -5.69 -3.57
N LYS A 115 -18.60 -5.10 -4.11
CA LYS A 115 -17.29 -5.04 -3.45
C LYS A 115 -17.12 -3.78 -2.62
N GLN A 116 -17.91 -2.75 -2.84
CA GLN A 116 -17.80 -1.47 -2.16
C GLN A 116 -17.93 -1.60 -0.64
N ASP A 117 -18.88 -2.40 -0.16
CA ASP A 117 -19.07 -2.62 1.28
C ASP A 117 -17.85 -3.34 1.90
N ASN A 118 -17.26 -4.30 1.17
CA ASN A 118 -16.04 -4.97 1.61
C ASN A 118 -14.83 -4.01 1.71
N HIS A 119 -14.75 -3.03 0.82
CA HIS A 119 -13.70 -1.99 0.87
C HIS A 119 -13.92 -1.06 2.05
N ARG A 120 -15.16 -0.69 2.33
CA ARG A 120 -15.52 0.15 3.49
C ARG A 120 -15.25 -0.53 4.82
N GLU A 121 -15.61 -1.81 4.94
CA GLU A 121 -15.31 -2.59 6.14
C GLU A 121 -13.80 -2.69 6.38
N ALA A 122 -13.03 -2.86 5.32
CA ALA A 122 -11.58 -2.97 5.39
C ALA A 122 -10.85 -1.62 5.48
N GLN A 123 -11.49 -0.51 5.14
CA GLN A 123 -10.92 0.84 5.00
C GLN A 123 -9.76 0.92 3.99
N HIS A 124 -9.74 0.03 3.02
CA HIS A 124 -8.81 0.01 1.89
C HIS A 124 -9.42 -0.77 0.71
N ILE A 125 -8.83 -0.62 -0.49
CA ILE A 125 -9.23 -1.43 -1.65
C ILE A 125 -8.73 -2.87 -1.47
N LYS A 126 -9.66 -3.81 -1.21
CA LYS A 126 -9.35 -5.24 -1.09
C LYS A 126 -9.06 -5.84 -2.46
N CYS A 127 -7.80 -6.03 -2.78
CA CYS A 127 -7.35 -6.67 -4.02
C CYS A 127 -5.98 -7.33 -3.82
N GLN A 128 -5.47 -8.01 -4.83
CA GLN A 128 -4.10 -8.51 -4.83
C GLN A 128 -3.12 -7.38 -5.17
N ALA A 129 -1.89 -7.44 -4.65
CA ALA A 129 -0.86 -6.44 -4.92
C ALA A 129 -0.57 -6.30 -6.44
N SER A 130 -0.56 -7.42 -7.17
CA SER A 130 -0.39 -7.43 -8.63
C SER A 130 -1.53 -6.72 -9.39
N ASP A 131 -2.75 -6.83 -8.89
CA ASP A 131 -3.93 -6.18 -9.48
C ASP A 131 -3.84 -4.66 -9.28
N MET A 132 -3.53 -4.25 -8.04
CA MET A 132 -3.35 -2.82 -7.73
C MET A 132 -2.20 -2.22 -8.53
N LEU A 133 -1.05 -2.89 -8.62
CA LEU A 133 0.08 -2.44 -9.42
C LEU A 133 -0.30 -2.29 -10.90
N SER A 134 -1.06 -3.23 -11.44
CA SER A 134 -1.55 -3.16 -12.83
C SER A 134 -2.50 -1.99 -13.07
N LEU A 135 -3.27 -1.60 -12.05
CA LEU A 135 -4.23 -0.50 -12.13
C LEU A 135 -3.59 0.88 -11.96
N MET A 136 -2.38 1.00 -11.41
CA MET A 136 -1.79 2.31 -11.06
C MET A 136 -1.79 3.32 -12.20
N GLY A 137 -1.31 2.94 -13.38
CA GLY A 137 -1.29 3.84 -14.54
C GLY A 137 -2.69 4.28 -14.99
N VAL A 138 -3.65 3.35 -14.98
CA VAL A 138 -5.06 3.64 -15.35
C VAL A 138 -5.72 4.53 -14.30
N LEU A 139 -5.47 4.28 -13.01
CA LEU A 139 -5.93 5.12 -11.90
C LEU A 139 -5.35 6.54 -12.02
N ALA A 140 -4.06 6.67 -12.31
CA ALA A 140 -3.42 7.99 -12.47
C ALA A 140 -4.04 8.79 -13.62
N VAL A 141 -4.26 8.16 -14.78
CA VAL A 141 -4.93 8.81 -15.93
C VAL A 141 -6.38 9.16 -15.60
N PHE A 142 -7.13 8.26 -14.98
CA PHE A 142 -8.51 8.52 -14.54
C PHE A 142 -8.58 9.69 -13.56
N THR A 143 -7.72 9.67 -12.53
CA THR A 143 -7.67 10.74 -11.54
C THR A 143 -7.33 12.08 -12.17
N HIS A 144 -6.34 12.13 -13.06
CA HIS A 144 -5.94 13.38 -13.70
C HIS A 144 -7.01 13.88 -14.68
N GLN A 145 -7.51 13.04 -15.58
CA GLN A 145 -8.37 13.48 -16.68
C GLN A 145 -9.84 13.60 -16.27
N VAL A 146 -10.35 12.63 -15.51
CA VAL A 146 -11.78 12.57 -15.18
C VAL A 146 -12.05 13.28 -13.85
N LEU A 147 -11.29 12.95 -12.81
CA LEU A 147 -11.56 13.49 -11.48
C LEU A 147 -11.07 14.94 -11.34
N LEU A 148 -9.79 15.19 -11.57
CA LEU A 148 -9.19 16.51 -11.36
C LEU A 148 -9.63 17.52 -12.42
N ASN A 149 -9.48 17.19 -13.70
CA ASN A 149 -9.79 18.12 -14.79
C ASN A 149 -11.27 18.10 -15.20
N GLY A 150 -11.94 16.96 -15.06
CA GLY A 150 -13.35 16.81 -15.40
C GLY A 150 -14.27 17.36 -14.31
N TYR A 151 -14.26 16.77 -13.14
CA TYR A 151 -15.16 17.17 -12.03
C TYR A 151 -14.70 18.41 -11.29
N LYS A 152 -13.40 18.61 -11.13
CA LYS A 152 -12.80 19.77 -10.44
C LYS A 152 -13.24 19.90 -8.96
N ILE A 153 -13.54 18.77 -8.35
CA ILE A 153 -13.85 18.64 -6.92
C ILE A 153 -12.81 17.72 -6.27
N CYS A 154 -12.71 17.71 -4.95
CA CYS A 154 -11.75 16.89 -4.18
C CYS A 154 -10.31 17.02 -4.72
N THR A 155 -9.91 18.25 -5.08
CA THR A 155 -8.63 18.54 -5.74
C THR A 155 -7.44 18.08 -4.92
N ASP A 156 -7.51 18.26 -3.58
CA ASP A 156 -6.42 17.87 -2.68
C ASP A 156 -6.25 16.35 -2.62
N ALA A 157 -7.35 15.60 -2.57
CA ALA A 157 -7.33 14.15 -2.63
C ALA A 157 -6.77 13.62 -3.97
N CYS A 158 -7.13 14.26 -5.08
CA CYS A 158 -6.56 13.95 -6.39
C CYS A 158 -5.06 14.21 -6.44
N ASN A 159 -4.61 15.35 -5.93
CA ASN A 159 -3.19 15.72 -5.91
C ASN A 159 -2.38 14.78 -5.01
N ALA A 160 -2.90 14.37 -3.85
CA ALA A 160 -2.27 13.39 -2.97
C ALA A 160 -2.08 12.05 -3.69
N PHE A 161 -3.12 11.55 -4.35
CA PHE A 161 -3.00 10.30 -5.10
C PHE A 161 -2.03 10.40 -6.29
N LEU A 162 -2.03 11.51 -7.05
CA LEU A 162 -1.09 11.70 -8.15
C LEU A 162 0.37 11.78 -7.68
N ALA A 163 0.62 12.41 -6.52
CA ALA A 163 1.95 12.40 -5.92
C ALA A 163 2.39 10.99 -5.50
N LEU A 164 1.46 10.16 -5.00
CA LEU A 164 1.75 8.74 -4.74
C LEU A 164 2.05 7.97 -6.04
N ALA A 165 1.34 8.26 -7.12
CA ALA A 165 1.61 7.65 -8.41
C ALA A 165 3.03 7.99 -8.91
N ASP A 166 3.50 9.22 -8.70
CA ASP A 166 4.87 9.63 -9.01
C ASP A 166 5.91 8.81 -8.18
N VAL A 167 5.65 8.56 -6.89
CA VAL A 167 6.49 7.70 -6.04
C VAL A 167 6.55 6.28 -6.59
N VAL A 168 5.40 5.70 -6.93
CA VAL A 168 5.31 4.34 -7.46
C VAL A 168 6.02 4.22 -8.82
N ASP A 169 5.82 5.17 -9.72
CA ASP A 169 6.48 5.20 -11.02
C ASP A 169 8.01 5.30 -10.87
N PHE A 170 8.48 6.10 -9.92
CA PHE A 170 9.92 6.19 -9.61
C PHE A 170 10.47 4.84 -9.15
N ILE A 171 9.82 4.18 -8.20
CA ILE A 171 10.23 2.87 -7.67
C ILE A 171 10.27 1.82 -8.78
N ILE A 172 9.25 1.76 -9.63
CA ILE A 172 9.16 0.79 -10.73
C ILE A 172 10.24 1.05 -11.81
N SER A 173 10.59 2.30 -12.02
CA SER A 173 11.59 2.72 -13.01
C SER A 173 13.02 2.56 -12.51
N ALA A 174 13.26 2.59 -11.20
CA ALA A 174 14.58 2.53 -10.59
C ALA A 174 15.50 1.40 -11.08
N PRO A 175 15.03 0.15 -11.31
CA PRO A 175 15.89 -0.93 -11.83
C PRO A 175 16.38 -0.70 -13.26
N ARG A 176 15.79 0.24 -14.00
CA ARG A 176 16.08 0.51 -15.42
C ARG A 176 16.77 1.84 -15.66
N ALA A 177 16.81 2.69 -14.67
CA ALA A 177 17.39 4.03 -14.77
C ALA A 177 18.35 4.28 -13.61
N HIS A 178 19.40 5.09 -13.85
CA HIS A 178 20.18 5.66 -12.76
C HIS A 178 19.33 6.72 -12.07
N VAL A 179 18.81 6.40 -10.88
CA VAL A 179 17.98 7.30 -10.10
C VAL A 179 18.73 7.73 -8.84
N GLU A 180 18.66 9.01 -8.52
CA GLU A 180 19.25 9.56 -7.31
C GLU A 180 18.33 9.25 -6.12
N PRO A 181 18.82 8.62 -5.03
CA PRO A 181 17.99 8.32 -3.86
C PRO A 181 17.29 9.55 -3.27
N SER A 182 17.96 10.72 -3.27
CA SER A 182 17.39 11.98 -2.81
C SER A 182 16.15 12.43 -3.59
N SER A 183 16.00 11.97 -4.84
CA SER A 183 14.79 12.25 -5.62
C SER A 183 13.58 11.46 -5.09
N LEU A 184 13.79 10.23 -4.60
CA LEU A 184 12.74 9.46 -3.95
C LEU A 184 12.30 10.11 -2.64
N ASP A 185 13.25 10.57 -1.82
CA ASP A 185 12.95 11.25 -0.56
C ASP A 185 12.05 12.46 -0.79
N ASN A 186 12.37 13.31 -1.78
CA ASN A 186 11.56 14.47 -2.13
C ASN A 186 10.13 14.09 -2.61
N LEU A 187 10.00 13.01 -3.39
CA LEU A 187 8.70 12.53 -3.86
C LEU A 187 7.85 11.99 -2.70
N VAL A 188 8.47 11.24 -1.79
CA VAL A 188 7.80 10.69 -0.61
C VAL A 188 7.37 11.83 0.33
N GLU A 189 8.25 12.78 0.62
CA GLU A 189 7.92 13.95 1.46
C GLU A 189 6.73 14.72 0.88
N ARG A 190 6.78 15.05 -0.42
CA ARG A 190 5.67 15.70 -1.11
C ARG A 190 4.36 14.91 -1.02
N PHE A 191 4.43 13.60 -1.21
CA PHE A 191 3.23 12.75 -1.08
C PHE A 191 2.67 12.81 0.34
N LEU A 192 3.51 12.66 1.37
CA LEU A 192 3.07 12.66 2.77
C LEU A 192 2.45 14.00 3.17
N GLU A 193 3.04 15.12 2.75
CA GLU A 193 2.47 16.47 2.97
C GLU A 193 1.06 16.60 2.34
N LEU A 194 0.92 16.21 1.07
CA LEU A 194 -0.36 16.26 0.36
C LEU A 194 -1.38 15.28 0.95
N PHE A 195 -0.94 14.10 1.38
CA PHE A 195 -1.81 13.12 2.04
C PHE A 195 -2.38 13.66 3.34
N VAL A 196 -1.53 14.21 4.22
CA VAL A 196 -1.98 14.79 5.49
C VAL A 196 -2.90 15.99 5.26
N HIS A 197 -2.60 16.82 4.24
CA HIS A 197 -3.46 17.95 3.89
C HIS A 197 -4.86 17.51 3.42
N ALA A 198 -4.92 16.44 2.61
CA ALA A 198 -6.16 15.96 2.03
C ALA A 198 -7.02 15.14 3.00
N PHE A 199 -6.40 14.25 3.77
CA PHE A 199 -7.11 13.22 4.54
C PHE A 199 -6.93 13.32 6.05
N GLY A 200 -5.99 14.15 6.52
CA GLY A 200 -5.64 14.26 7.94
C GLY A 200 -4.60 13.24 8.41
N PHE A 201 -3.93 13.57 9.50
CA PHE A 201 -2.89 12.73 10.08
C PHE A 201 -3.45 11.41 10.65
N GLU A 202 -4.68 11.41 11.10
CA GLU A 202 -5.40 10.25 11.64
C GLU A 202 -5.63 9.12 10.62
N CYS A 203 -5.57 9.45 9.32
CA CYS A 203 -5.65 8.45 8.25
C CYS A 203 -4.32 7.75 7.96
N MET A 204 -3.21 8.22 8.57
CA MET A 204 -1.92 7.56 8.45
C MET A 204 -1.89 6.30 9.32
N THR A 205 -1.83 5.16 8.69
CA THR A 205 -1.68 3.86 9.36
C THR A 205 -0.20 3.51 9.56
N PRO A 206 0.15 2.48 10.37
CA PRO A 206 1.54 2.02 10.51
C PRO A 206 2.23 1.63 9.19
N LYS A 207 1.49 1.45 8.11
CA LYS A 207 2.03 1.16 6.76
C LYS A 207 2.72 2.37 6.10
N PHE A 208 2.53 3.58 6.63
CA PHE A 208 3.17 4.80 6.15
C PHE A 208 4.57 5.04 6.77
N HIS A 209 5.03 4.18 7.68
CA HIS A 209 6.31 4.31 8.39
C HIS A 209 7.42 3.45 7.78
#